data_fa7b38458e6b4a02276cb6d0492ce16b
#
_entry.id   fa7b38458e6b4a02276cb6d0492ce16b
#
_cell.length_a   1.000
_cell.length_b   1.000
_cell.length_c   1.000
_cell.angle_alpha   90.00
_cell.angle_beta   90.00
_cell.angle_gamma   90.00
#
_symmetry.space_group_name_H-M   'P 1'
#
loop_
_entity.id
_entity.type
_entity.pdbx_description
1 polymer ?
#
loop_
_entity_poly.entity_id
_entity_poly.type
_entity_poly.pdbx_seq_one_letter_code
_entity_poly.pdbx_strand_id
1 'polypeptide(L)'
;MRNFHSARARLQAHAGRDAWHVACVRIAHSHATASAPTDTMNDRGPLTDDAIAFIREQAFLIVATADEGGNSDCSYRGRQPRADGSFEPLVDIPDHRTLVLPDFAGNNLFNTIGNLLVNPAVALLFVDFVRQTTWLVQGRATIDEDAPGRAHLWPDARRYVVVDVERAQARADTALPPLVLA
;
A
#
# COMPACT_ATOMS: atom_id res chain seq x y z
N MET A 1 -19.80 1.42 36.83
CA MET A 1 -18.76 0.40 36.98
C MET A 1 -19.33 -0.93 36.52
N ARG A 2 -19.11 -1.36 35.28
CA ARG A 2 -19.47 -2.69 34.77
C ARG A 2 -18.31 -3.23 33.91
N ASN A 3 -17.83 -4.35 34.32
CA ASN A 3 -16.73 -5.20 33.95
C ASN A 3 -16.36 -5.33 32.48
N PHE A 4 -15.11 -4.97 32.19
CA PHE A 4 -14.36 -5.24 30.93
C PHE A 4 -13.50 -6.52 31.04
N HIS A 5 -14.01 -7.62 31.56
CA HIS A 5 -13.20 -8.84 31.80
C HIS A 5 -13.70 -10.12 31.11
N SER A 6 -14.55 -10.05 30.07
CA SER A 6 -15.07 -11.28 29.45
C SER A 6 -14.80 -11.48 27.94
N ALA A 7 -13.96 -10.67 27.31
CA ALA A 7 -13.64 -10.82 25.88
C ALA A 7 -12.40 -11.66 25.57
N ARG A 8 -11.70 -12.20 26.58
CA ARG A 8 -10.40 -12.91 26.38
C ARG A 8 -10.51 -14.45 26.24
N ALA A 9 -11.68 -15.03 26.29
CA ALA A 9 -11.84 -16.49 26.43
C ALA A 9 -12.55 -17.21 25.28
N ARG A 10 -12.70 -16.63 24.08
CA ARG A 10 -13.35 -17.31 22.93
C ARG A 10 -12.59 -17.36 21.61
N LEU A 11 -11.27 -17.18 21.62
CA LEU A 11 -10.43 -17.27 20.44
C LEU A 11 -9.43 -18.44 20.43
N GLN A 12 -9.72 -19.49 21.23
CA GLN A 12 -8.92 -20.72 21.25
C GLN A 12 -9.76 -21.94 20.86
N ALA A 13 -10.27 -22.01 19.64
CA ALA A 13 -10.67 -23.28 19.04
C ALA A 13 -10.98 -23.09 17.55
N HIS A 14 -9.96 -23.00 16.70
CA HIS A 14 -9.93 -23.57 15.35
C HIS A 14 -8.49 -23.47 14.83
N ALA A 15 -7.65 -24.36 15.34
CA ALA A 15 -6.33 -24.62 14.76
C ALA A 15 -6.51 -25.58 13.59
N GLY A 16 -6.52 -25.07 12.38
CA GLY A 16 -6.53 -25.82 11.15
C GLY A 16 -5.88 -25.01 10.04
N ARG A 17 -4.54 -25.19 9.89
CA ARG A 17 -3.77 -24.91 8.67
C ARG A 17 -3.99 -23.55 8.03
N ASP A 18 -3.42 -22.52 8.60
CA ASP A 18 -2.84 -21.37 7.90
C ASP A 18 -2.04 -20.59 8.94
N ALA A 19 -0.72 -20.82 8.96
CA ALA A 19 0.18 -20.14 9.88
C ALA A 19 0.40 -18.71 9.37
N TRP A 20 -0.55 -17.84 9.60
CA TRP A 20 -0.31 -16.40 9.56
C TRP A 20 0.53 -16.05 10.78
N HIS A 21 1.81 -15.85 10.58
CA HIS A 21 2.64 -15.24 11.63
C HIS A 21 2.14 -13.82 11.85
N VAL A 22 1.28 -13.67 12.84
CA VAL A 22 0.93 -12.35 13.37
C VAL A 22 2.19 -11.82 14.07
N ALA A 23 2.97 -11.02 13.36
CA ALA A 23 4.05 -10.26 13.97
C ALA A 23 3.43 -9.36 15.04
N CYS A 24 3.82 -9.56 16.30
CA CYS A 24 3.37 -8.72 17.40
C CYS A 24 4.04 -7.35 17.24
N VAL A 25 3.26 -6.32 16.92
CA VAL A 25 3.77 -4.96 16.80
C VAL A 25 3.74 -4.30 18.17
N ARG A 26 4.91 -3.87 18.67
CA ARG A 26 5.02 -3.05 19.89
C ARG A 26 5.10 -1.57 19.52
N ILE A 27 4.32 -0.76 20.18
CA ILE A 27 4.41 0.70 20.07
C ILE A 27 5.55 1.17 20.99
N ALA A 28 6.62 1.69 20.41
CA ALA A 28 7.71 2.29 21.14
C ALA A 28 7.49 3.81 21.28
N HIS A 29 7.47 4.31 22.50
CA HIS A 29 7.44 5.74 22.76
C HIS A 29 8.89 6.23 22.91
N SER A 30 9.47 6.77 21.86
CA SER A 30 10.73 7.49 21.95
C SER A 30 10.56 8.90 21.39
N HIS A 31 10.84 9.90 22.21
CA HIS A 31 10.90 11.28 21.78
C HIS A 31 12.28 11.55 21.14
N ALA A 32 12.37 11.35 19.84
CA ALA A 32 13.51 11.83 19.06
C ALA A 32 13.06 13.08 18.28
N THR A 33 13.70 14.22 18.57
CA THR A 33 13.52 15.46 17.83
C THR A 33 14.22 15.35 16.48
N ALA A 34 13.51 14.88 15.47
CA ALA A 34 13.95 14.98 14.08
C ALA A 34 13.35 16.27 13.49
N SER A 35 14.19 17.09 12.88
CA SER A 35 13.76 18.28 12.13
C SER A 35 12.82 17.84 11.00
N ALA A 36 11.59 18.32 11.03
CA ALA A 36 10.61 18.07 10.00
C ALA A 36 11.13 18.60 8.64
N PRO A 37 11.03 17.81 7.54
CA PRO A 37 11.22 18.37 6.22
C PRO A 37 10.12 19.41 5.98
N THR A 38 10.51 20.58 5.51
CA THR A 38 9.62 21.68 5.12
C THR A 38 8.59 21.17 4.12
N ASP A 39 7.32 21.30 4.48
CA ASP A 39 6.16 21.02 3.61
C ASP A 39 6.20 21.97 2.40
N THR A 40 6.90 21.60 1.35
CA THR A 40 6.89 22.33 0.09
C THR A 40 5.63 21.92 -0.67
N MET A 41 4.56 22.64 -0.44
CA MET A 41 3.19 22.47 -1.02
C MET A 41 3.12 22.55 -2.56
N ASN A 42 4.20 22.36 -3.31
CA ASN A 42 4.22 22.63 -4.74
C ASN A 42 4.89 21.57 -5.62
N ASP A 43 5.08 20.34 -5.16
CA ASP A 43 5.62 19.28 -6.01
C ASP A 43 4.49 18.59 -6.80
N ARG A 44 4.02 19.25 -7.85
CA ARG A 44 3.34 18.60 -8.97
C ARG A 44 4.42 18.09 -9.92
N GLY A 45 4.77 16.83 -9.82
CA GLY A 45 5.82 16.29 -10.64
C GLY A 45 5.92 14.76 -10.60
N PRO A 46 6.75 14.21 -11.48
CA PRO A 46 7.03 12.77 -11.51
C PRO A 46 7.70 12.30 -10.20
N LEU A 47 7.81 10.99 -10.05
CA LEU A 47 8.53 10.37 -8.93
C LEU A 47 9.99 10.82 -8.94
N THR A 48 10.51 11.24 -7.80
CA THR A 48 11.94 11.46 -7.60
C THR A 48 12.65 10.12 -7.33
N ASP A 49 13.98 10.09 -7.45
CA ASP A 49 14.76 8.90 -7.08
C ASP A 49 14.53 8.49 -5.61
N ASP A 50 14.39 9.47 -4.71
CA ASP A 50 14.07 9.22 -3.29
C ASP A 50 12.69 8.60 -3.11
N ALA A 51 11.68 9.06 -3.87
CA ALA A 51 10.36 8.47 -3.89
C ALA A 51 10.40 7.01 -4.37
N ILE A 52 11.11 6.76 -5.46
CA ILE A 52 11.25 5.42 -6.04
C ILE A 52 11.94 4.48 -5.04
N ALA A 53 13.04 4.92 -4.43
CA ALA A 53 13.76 4.14 -3.42
C ALA A 53 12.85 3.81 -2.23
N PHE A 54 12.16 4.81 -1.69
CA PHE A 54 11.22 4.64 -0.58
C PHE A 54 10.09 3.67 -0.92
N ILE A 55 9.43 3.84 -2.07
CA ILE A 55 8.29 3.01 -2.50
C ILE A 55 8.69 1.55 -2.68
N ARG A 56 9.87 1.28 -3.24
CA ARG A 56 10.37 -0.08 -3.46
C ARG A 56 10.63 -0.86 -2.18
N GLU A 57 10.91 -0.18 -1.06
CA GLU A 57 11.13 -0.80 0.24
C GLU A 57 9.82 -1.20 0.94
N GLN A 58 8.68 -0.60 0.56
CA GLN A 58 7.44 -0.80 1.30
C GLN A 58 6.88 -2.23 1.16
N ALA A 59 6.32 -2.74 2.26
CA ALA A 59 5.70 -4.06 2.29
C ALA A 59 4.23 -4.03 1.84
N PHE A 60 3.58 -2.89 1.93
CA PHE A 60 2.19 -2.67 1.53
C PHE A 60 1.95 -1.21 1.13
N LEU A 61 0.81 -0.99 0.50
CA LEU A 61 0.28 0.33 0.19
C LEU A 61 -1.24 0.36 0.39
N ILE A 62 -1.80 1.55 0.47
CA ILE A 62 -3.23 1.78 0.48
C ILE A 62 -3.62 2.41 -0.86
N VAL A 63 -4.62 1.83 -1.52
CA VAL A 63 -5.22 2.35 -2.76
C VAL A 63 -6.53 3.02 -2.43
N ALA A 64 -6.73 4.25 -2.87
CA ALA A 64 -7.99 4.97 -2.78
C ALA A 64 -8.49 5.30 -4.19
N THR A 65 -9.76 5.00 -4.44
CA THR A 65 -10.47 5.24 -5.70
C THR A 65 -11.87 5.77 -5.41
N ALA A 66 -12.57 6.26 -6.40
CA ALA A 66 -13.98 6.65 -6.29
C ALA A 66 -14.73 6.29 -7.57
N ASP A 67 -16.03 5.99 -7.44
CA ASP A 67 -16.92 5.80 -8.58
C ASP A 67 -17.31 7.14 -9.25
N GLU A 68 -18.18 7.10 -10.27
CA GLU A 68 -18.70 8.30 -10.94
C GLU A 68 -19.48 9.23 -10.00
N GLY A 69 -20.13 8.68 -8.98
CA GLY A 69 -20.90 9.43 -7.99
C GLY A 69 -20.05 10.05 -6.88
N GLY A 70 -18.72 9.77 -6.88
CA GLY A 70 -17.82 10.23 -5.83
C GLY A 70 -17.83 9.36 -4.58
N ASN A 71 -18.46 8.16 -4.61
CA ASN A 71 -18.39 7.23 -3.50
C ASN A 71 -16.98 6.64 -3.43
N SER A 72 -16.29 6.92 -2.33
CA SER A 72 -14.90 6.52 -2.15
C SER A 72 -14.78 5.09 -1.69
N ASP A 73 -13.77 4.37 -2.21
CA ASP A 73 -13.31 3.07 -1.75
C ASP A 73 -11.84 3.12 -1.38
N CYS A 74 -11.48 2.34 -0.38
CA CYS A 74 -10.11 2.27 0.12
C CYS A 74 -9.75 0.83 0.43
N SER A 75 -8.67 0.33 -0.14
CA SER A 75 -8.19 -1.02 0.10
C SER A 75 -6.68 -1.06 0.26
N TYR A 76 -6.19 -2.02 1.06
CA TYR A 76 -4.75 -2.23 1.14
C TYR A 76 -4.27 -3.26 0.12
N ARG A 77 -3.02 -3.14 -0.31
CA ARG A 77 -2.32 -4.10 -1.16
C ARG A 77 -1.00 -4.44 -0.49
N GLY A 78 -0.71 -5.72 -0.30
CA GLY A 78 0.54 -6.23 0.25
C GLY A 78 1.31 -7.05 -0.77
N ARG A 79 2.59 -7.32 -0.48
CA ARG A 79 3.42 -8.22 -1.27
C ARG A 79 2.92 -9.65 -1.13
N GLN A 80 2.92 -10.42 -2.23
CA GLN A 80 2.63 -11.84 -2.20
C GLN A 80 3.90 -12.64 -1.83
N PRO A 81 3.79 -13.66 -0.98
CA PRO A 81 4.91 -14.53 -0.66
C PRO A 81 5.21 -15.49 -1.83
N ARG A 82 6.49 -15.76 -2.07
CA ARG A 82 6.97 -16.78 -3.01
C ARG A 82 7.27 -18.09 -2.29
N ALA A 83 7.33 -19.17 -3.06
CA ALA A 83 7.62 -20.50 -2.53
C ALA A 83 9.01 -20.62 -1.87
N ASP A 84 9.97 -19.79 -2.25
CA ASP A 84 11.32 -19.73 -1.70
C ASP A 84 11.43 -18.87 -0.41
N GLY A 85 10.30 -18.35 0.09
CA GLY A 85 10.24 -17.49 1.27
C GLY A 85 10.54 -16.00 0.98
N SER A 86 10.86 -15.64 -0.25
CA SER A 86 10.96 -14.24 -0.67
C SER A 86 9.58 -13.67 -0.95
N PHE A 87 9.51 -12.38 -1.29
CA PHE A 87 8.27 -11.70 -1.64
C PHE A 87 8.33 -11.15 -3.07
N GLU A 88 7.20 -11.16 -3.74
CA GLU A 88 7.02 -10.42 -4.97
C GLU A 88 7.17 -8.92 -4.73
N PRO A 89 7.59 -8.13 -5.74
CA PRO A 89 7.61 -6.69 -5.61
C PRO A 89 6.19 -6.16 -5.36
N LEU A 90 6.07 -5.13 -4.53
CA LEU A 90 4.78 -4.48 -4.25
C LEU A 90 4.25 -3.76 -5.50
N VAL A 91 5.16 -3.09 -6.21
CA VAL A 91 4.91 -2.32 -7.43
C VAL A 91 6.10 -2.46 -8.37
N ASP A 92 5.87 -2.23 -9.67
CA ASP A 92 6.91 -1.99 -10.65
C ASP A 92 6.93 -0.49 -11.01
N ILE A 93 8.13 0.08 -11.14
CA ILE A 93 8.33 1.48 -11.47
C ILE A 93 9.32 1.52 -12.64
N PRO A 94 8.83 1.41 -13.90
CA PRO A 94 9.67 1.38 -15.08
C PRO A 94 10.34 2.73 -15.39
N ASP A 95 9.70 3.82 -14.98
CA ASP A 95 10.20 5.19 -15.16
C ASP A 95 9.63 6.12 -14.09
N HIS A 96 10.04 7.40 -14.11
CA HIS A 96 9.64 8.40 -13.12
C HIS A 96 8.15 8.81 -13.16
N ARG A 97 7.38 8.37 -14.18
CA ARG A 97 5.97 8.73 -14.35
C ARG A 97 5.04 7.54 -14.28
N THR A 98 5.56 6.34 -14.31
CA THR A 98 4.75 5.12 -14.40
C THR A 98 4.93 4.27 -13.14
N LEU A 99 3.81 3.90 -12.53
CA LEU A 99 3.75 2.96 -11.43
C LEU A 99 2.74 1.87 -11.77
N VAL A 100 3.14 0.61 -11.63
CA VAL A 100 2.31 -0.54 -11.98
C VAL A 100 2.05 -1.40 -10.76
N LEU A 101 0.77 -1.74 -10.55
CA LEU A 101 0.33 -2.64 -9.48
C LEU A 101 -0.27 -3.91 -10.08
N PRO A 102 0.03 -5.08 -9.49
CA PRO A 102 -0.66 -6.30 -9.86
C PRO A 102 -2.10 -6.33 -9.28
N ASP A 103 -3.03 -6.90 -10.04
CA ASP A 103 -4.35 -7.26 -9.55
C ASP A 103 -4.51 -8.78 -9.59
N PHE A 104 -4.62 -9.38 -8.43
CA PHE A 104 -4.75 -10.82 -8.24
C PHE A 104 -6.22 -11.24 -8.14
N ALA A 105 -6.48 -12.52 -8.28
CA ALA A 105 -7.78 -13.07 -7.94
C ALA A 105 -8.07 -12.83 -6.45
N GLY A 106 -9.08 -12.05 -6.17
CA GLY A 106 -9.50 -11.71 -4.81
C GLY A 106 -10.83 -12.35 -4.44
N ASN A 107 -11.51 -11.74 -3.47
CA ASN A 107 -12.83 -12.13 -2.95
C ASN A 107 -14.01 -11.77 -3.87
N ASN A 108 -13.77 -11.47 -5.14
CA ASN A 108 -14.74 -10.97 -6.13
C ASN A 108 -15.35 -9.60 -5.81
N LEU A 109 -14.81 -8.85 -4.86
CA LEU A 109 -15.14 -7.45 -4.65
C LEU A 109 -14.24 -6.62 -5.57
N PHE A 110 -14.77 -6.30 -6.75
CA PHE A 110 -14.04 -5.57 -7.79
C PHE A 110 -14.12 -4.04 -7.62
N ASN A 111 -14.30 -3.53 -6.40
CA ASN A 111 -14.52 -2.10 -6.17
C ASN A 111 -13.42 -1.23 -6.79
N THR A 112 -12.14 -1.52 -6.50
CA THR A 112 -11.02 -0.75 -7.06
C THR A 112 -11.04 -0.76 -8.60
N ILE A 113 -11.16 -1.95 -9.21
CA ILE A 113 -11.18 -2.09 -10.68
C ILE A 113 -12.43 -1.44 -11.27
N GLY A 114 -13.60 -1.69 -10.65
CA GLY A 114 -14.87 -1.09 -11.08
C GLY A 114 -14.83 0.44 -11.07
N ASN A 115 -14.29 1.02 -10.00
CA ASN A 115 -14.12 2.46 -9.89
C ASN A 115 -13.17 3.00 -10.98
N LEU A 116 -12.03 2.35 -11.20
CA LEU A 116 -11.04 2.79 -12.19
C LEU A 116 -11.52 2.70 -13.63
N LEU A 117 -12.46 1.82 -13.93
CA LEU A 117 -13.07 1.73 -15.27
C LEU A 117 -13.96 2.94 -15.60
N VAL A 118 -14.55 3.57 -14.59
CA VAL A 118 -15.47 4.73 -14.76
C VAL A 118 -14.83 6.05 -14.32
N ASN A 119 -13.91 6.00 -13.38
CA ASN A 119 -13.16 7.16 -12.89
C ASN A 119 -11.68 6.78 -12.69
N PRO A 120 -10.78 7.19 -13.59
CA PRO A 120 -9.39 6.80 -13.56
C PRO A 120 -8.56 7.47 -12.44
N ALA A 121 -9.14 8.39 -11.67
CA ALA A 121 -8.42 9.04 -10.57
C ALA A 121 -8.07 8.05 -9.47
N VAL A 122 -6.81 8.03 -9.06
CA VAL A 122 -6.29 7.13 -8.04
C VAL A 122 -5.32 7.85 -7.11
N ALA A 123 -5.34 7.46 -5.84
CA ALA A 123 -4.33 7.84 -4.88
C ALA A 123 -3.73 6.58 -4.21
N LEU A 124 -2.42 6.58 -4.09
CA LEU A 124 -1.64 5.50 -3.47
C LEU A 124 -0.89 6.09 -2.27
N LEU A 125 -1.11 5.51 -1.09
CA LEU A 125 -0.42 5.92 0.13
C LEU A 125 0.54 4.82 0.56
N PHE A 126 1.81 5.17 0.64
CA PHE A 126 2.88 4.33 1.17
C PHE A 126 3.24 4.81 2.56
N VAL A 127 3.43 3.90 3.52
CA VAL A 127 3.64 4.25 4.92
C VAL A 127 4.83 3.48 5.49
N ASP A 128 5.82 4.22 5.97
CA ASP A 128 6.92 3.68 6.76
C ASP A 128 6.75 4.09 8.22
N PHE A 129 6.33 3.15 9.05
CA PHE A 129 6.12 3.38 10.47
C PHE A 129 7.44 3.52 11.26
N VAL A 130 8.53 2.94 10.75
CA VAL A 130 9.84 3.02 11.40
C VAL A 130 10.43 4.42 11.23
N ARG A 131 10.37 4.94 9.99
CA ARG A 131 10.87 6.29 9.66
C ARG A 131 9.82 7.37 9.93
N GLN A 132 8.60 7.00 10.31
CA GLN A 132 7.45 7.91 10.49
C GLN A 132 7.25 8.82 9.27
N THR A 133 7.32 8.22 8.09
CA THR A 133 7.25 8.94 6.81
C THR A 133 6.19 8.30 5.92
N THR A 134 5.46 9.13 5.19
CA THR A 134 4.54 8.68 4.16
C THR A 134 4.89 9.29 2.81
N TRP A 135 4.54 8.56 1.74
CA TRP A 135 4.48 9.10 0.39
C TRP A 135 3.08 8.94 -0.16
N LEU A 136 2.51 10.05 -0.61
CA LEU A 136 1.24 10.07 -1.33
C LEU A 136 1.54 10.26 -2.82
N VAL A 137 1.15 9.28 -3.63
CA VAL A 137 1.22 9.32 -5.08
C VAL A 137 -0.20 9.44 -5.64
N GLN A 138 -0.43 10.41 -6.51
CA GLN A 138 -1.72 10.65 -7.15
C GLN A 138 -1.54 10.65 -8.67
N GLY A 139 -2.54 10.16 -9.38
CA GLY A 139 -2.48 10.08 -10.83
C GLY A 139 -3.74 9.51 -11.44
N ARG A 140 -3.59 9.07 -12.68
CA ARG A 140 -4.66 8.44 -13.46
C ARG A 140 -4.27 7.01 -13.78
N ALA A 141 -5.18 6.09 -13.55
CA ALA A 141 -4.94 4.68 -13.78
C ALA A 141 -5.66 4.17 -15.03
N THR A 142 -5.02 3.24 -15.71
CA THR A 142 -5.61 2.40 -16.75
C THR A 142 -5.46 0.94 -16.37
N ILE A 143 -6.38 0.10 -16.84
CA ILE A 143 -6.32 -1.36 -16.62
C ILE A 143 -5.69 -2.00 -17.83
N ASP A 144 -4.61 -2.74 -17.62
CA ASP A 144 -3.93 -3.51 -18.66
C ASP A 144 -4.17 -5.01 -18.39
N GLU A 145 -4.88 -5.67 -19.28
CA GLU A 145 -5.21 -7.10 -19.18
C GLU A 145 -4.17 -7.98 -19.88
N ASP A 146 -3.30 -7.39 -20.71
CA ASP A 146 -2.43 -8.10 -21.64
C ASP A 146 -0.92 -7.74 -21.49
N ALA A 147 -0.45 -7.48 -20.29
CA ALA A 147 0.96 -7.15 -20.10
C ALA A 147 1.86 -8.38 -19.87
N PRO A 148 2.20 -9.18 -20.94
CA PRO A 148 3.00 -10.40 -20.80
C PRO A 148 4.42 -10.11 -20.27
N GLY A 149 4.89 -8.88 -20.42
CA GLY A 149 6.22 -8.46 -19.97
C GLY A 149 6.42 -8.47 -18.45
N ARG A 150 5.36 -8.56 -17.63
CA ARG A 150 5.43 -8.52 -16.15
C ARG A 150 5.11 -9.83 -15.45
N ALA A 151 4.77 -10.90 -16.18
CA ALA A 151 4.49 -12.22 -15.59
C ALA A 151 5.69 -12.77 -14.78
N HIS A 152 6.92 -12.35 -15.08
CA HIS A 152 8.11 -12.72 -14.30
C HIS A 152 8.15 -12.05 -12.92
N LEU A 153 7.49 -10.91 -12.73
CA LEU A 153 7.34 -10.23 -11.44
C LEU A 153 6.19 -10.83 -10.64
N TRP A 154 5.05 -11.08 -11.30
CA TRP A 154 3.79 -11.53 -10.70
C TRP A 154 3.13 -12.62 -11.55
N PRO A 155 3.50 -13.89 -11.37
CA PRO A 155 2.99 -15.01 -12.18
C PRO A 155 1.47 -15.20 -12.10
N ASP A 156 0.88 -14.87 -10.94
CA ASP A 156 -0.54 -15.10 -10.66
C ASP A 156 -1.41 -13.84 -10.84
N ALA A 157 -0.82 -12.73 -11.30
CA ALA A 157 -1.59 -11.52 -11.58
C ALA A 157 -2.51 -11.75 -12.80
N ARG A 158 -3.76 -11.32 -12.67
CA ARG A 158 -4.76 -11.42 -13.75
C ARG A 158 -4.70 -10.23 -14.70
N ARG A 159 -4.33 -9.07 -14.16
CA ARG A 159 -4.22 -7.80 -14.88
C ARG A 159 -3.34 -6.84 -14.09
N TYR A 160 -3.08 -5.70 -14.66
CA TYR A 160 -2.25 -4.67 -14.03
C TYR A 160 -2.99 -3.34 -14.02
N VAL A 161 -2.84 -2.61 -12.91
CA VAL A 161 -3.25 -1.21 -12.80
C VAL A 161 -2.02 -0.37 -13.13
N VAL A 162 -2.05 0.34 -14.25
CA VAL A 162 -0.96 1.21 -14.70
C VAL A 162 -1.33 2.65 -14.36
N VAL A 163 -0.54 3.27 -13.49
CA VAL A 163 -0.77 4.63 -13.00
C VAL A 163 0.20 5.59 -13.70
N ASP A 164 -0.34 6.58 -14.45
CA ASP A 164 0.41 7.76 -14.87
C ASP A 164 0.43 8.74 -13.69
N VAL A 165 1.62 8.96 -13.14
CA VAL A 165 1.83 9.75 -11.93
C VAL A 165 1.77 11.24 -12.27
N GLU A 166 0.79 11.93 -11.71
CA GLU A 166 0.63 13.37 -11.82
C GLU A 166 1.33 14.10 -10.66
N ARG A 167 1.38 13.47 -9.48
CA ARG A 167 1.94 14.07 -8.27
C ARG A 167 2.45 12.99 -7.31
N ALA A 168 3.64 13.24 -6.76
CA ALA A 168 4.19 12.46 -5.64
C ALA A 168 4.67 13.41 -4.54
N GLN A 169 4.29 13.15 -3.29
CA GLN A 169 4.60 14.02 -2.15
C GLN A 169 4.98 13.20 -0.93
N ALA A 170 6.16 13.51 -0.37
CA ALA A 170 6.58 13.01 0.94
C ALA A 170 5.94 13.83 2.07
N ARG A 171 5.65 13.15 3.17
CA ARG A 171 5.30 13.80 4.44
C ARG A 171 6.03 13.11 5.57
N ALA A 172 6.80 13.87 6.35
CA ALA A 172 7.20 13.43 7.66
C ALA A 172 6.00 13.63 8.59
N ASP A 173 5.55 12.56 9.22
CA ASP A 173 4.38 12.61 10.08
C ASP A 173 4.73 12.02 11.45
N THR A 174 5.10 12.91 12.38
CA THR A 174 5.42 12.54 13.76
C THR A 174 4.21 12.03 14.54
N ALA A 175 2.99 12.17 13.98
CA ALA A 175 1.78 11.57 14.54
C ALA A 175 1.63 10.08 14.19
N LEU A 176 2.39 9.57 13.20
CA LEU A 176 2.47 8.14 12.97
C LEU A 176 3.13 7.46 14.18
N PRO A 177 2.49 6.43 14.77
CA PRO A 177 3.14 5.69 15.85
C PRO A 177 4.37 4.96 15.29
N PRO A 178 5.55 5.03 15.95
CA PRO A 178 6.67 4.20 15.56
C PRO A 178 6.33 2.75 15.85
N LEU A 179 6.25 1.93 14.80
CA LEU A 179 6.01 0.49 14.92
C LEU A 179 7.32 -0.24 14.66
N VAL A 180 7.73 -1.09 15.60
CA VAL A 180 8.91 -1.96 15.47
C VAL A 180 8.41 -3.40 15.47
N LEU A 181 8.93 -4.19 14.55
CA LEU A 181 8.72 -5.64 14.60
C LEU A 181 9.41 -6.18 15.87
N ALA A 182 8.66 -6.93 16.66
CA ALA A 182 9.17 -7.57 17.88
C ALA A 182 9.80 -8.93 17.56
#